data_4e2c516e2f421504ccace4bd356e79b3
#
_entry.id   4e2c516e2f421504ccace4bd356e79b3
#
_cell.length_a   1.000
_cell.length_b   1.000
_cell.length_c   1.000
_cell.angle_alpha   90.00
_cell.angle_beta   90.00
_cell.angle_gamma   90.00
#
_symmetry.space_group_name_H-M   'P 1'
#
loop_
_entity.id
_entity.type
_entity.pdbx_description
1 polymer ?
#
loop_
_entity_poly.entity_id
_entity_poly.type
_entity_poly.pdbx_seq_one_letter_code
_entity_poly.pdbx_strand_id
1 'polypeptide(L)' 'MPKCELYKDVKGEWRWRRTNKNGDIEAFSKQGFEDEEECKKNGKEEGRCTSFRKGAFH' A
#
# COMPACT_ATOMS: atom_id res chain seq x y z
N MET A 1 1.26 -7.33 13.80
CA MET A 1 1.94 -7.45 12.51
C MET A 1 1.39 -6.42 11.55
N PRO A 2 2.25 -5.65 10.88
CA PRO A 2 1.75 -4.58 10.00
C PRO A 2 1.01 -5.14 8.79
N LYS A 3 -0.20 -4.71 8.65
CA LYS A 3 -1.05 -5.09 7.54
C LYS A 3 -1.27 -3.87 6.67
N CYS A 4 -0.95 -3.98 5.40
CA CYS A 4 -1.04 -2.87 4.49
C CYS A 4 -2.17 -3.05 3.50
N GLU A 5 -2.65 -1.94 2.99
CA GLU A 5 -3.70 -1.94 1.99
C GLU A 5 -3.09 -1.62 0.64
N LEU A 6 -3.45 -2.42 -0.35
CA LEU A 6 -2.99 -2.24 -1.72
C LEU A 6 -4.18 -1.76 -2.54
N TYR A 7 -4.00 -0.65 -3.25
CA TYR A 7 -5.11 -0.08 -4.00
C TYR A 7 -4.61 0.60 -5.27
N LYS A 8 -5.52 0.83 -6.20
CA LYS A 8 -5.21 1.60 -7.40
C LYS A 8 -5.73 3.01 -7.22
N ASP A 9 -4.92 3.98 -7.62
CA ASP A 9 -5.35 5.38 -7.55
C ASP A 9 -6.13 5.76 -8.81
N VAL A 10 -6.53 7.03 -8.89
CA VAL A 10 -7.34 7.49 -10.00
C VAL A 10 -6.60 7.44 -11.34
N LYS A 11 -5.28 7.39 -11.30
CA LYS A 11 -4.47 7.27 -12.51
C LYS A 11 -4.26 5.83 -12.94
N GLY A 12 -4.76 4.89 -12.16
CA GLY A 12 -4.60 3.48 -12.46
C GLY A 12 -3.28 2.90 -12.01
N GLU A 13 -2.59 3.58 -11.13
CA GLU A 13 -1.32 3.09 -10.60
C GLU A 13 -1.53 2.44 -9.25
N TRP A 14 -0.71 1.45 -8.96
CA TRP A 14 -0.79 0.74 -7.69
C TRP A 14 -0.10 1.55 -6.60
N ARG A 15 -0.76 1.59 -5.42
CA ARG A 15 -0.22 2.25 -4.25
C ARG A 15 -0.51 1.40 -3.03
N TRP A 16 0.27 1.60 -1.97
CA TRP A 16 0.05 0.89 -0.72
C TRP A 16 0.04 1.90 0.42
N ARG A 17 -0.64 1.53 1.48
CA ARG A 17 -0.62 2.33 2.70
C ARG A 17 -0.73 1.41 3.90
N ARG A 18 -0.10 1.83 4.99
CA ARG A 18 -0.16 1.11 6.25
C ARG A 18 -0.88 1.98 7.26
N THR A 19 -1.89 1.41 7.91
CA THR A 19 -2.64 2.11 8.93
C THR A 19 -2.50 1.38 10.25
N ASN A 20 -2.68 2.11 11.35
CA ASN A 20 -2.68 1.49 12.66
C ASN A 20 -4.10 1.02 13.01
N LYS A 21 -4.25 0.45 14.18
CA LYS A 21 -5.56 -0.07 14.58
C LYS A 21 -6.60 1.02 14.79
N ASN A 22 -6.19 2.26 14.90
CA ASN A 22 -7.10 3.40 15.01
C ASN A 22 -7.52 3.93 13.65
N GLY A 23 -6.94 3.38 12.57
CA GLY A 23 -7.26 3.84 11.24
C GLY A 23 -6.40 4.97 10.72
N ASP A 24 -5.40 5.39 11.50
CA ASP A 24 -4.50 6.46 11.08
C ASP A 24 -3.42 5.92 10.15
N ILE A 25 -3.11 6.68 9.10
CA ILE A 25 -2.09 6.28 8.14
C ILE A 25 -0.72 6.51 8.74
N GLU A 26 0.06 5.43 8.84
CA GLU A 26 1.41 5.50 9.38
C GLU A 26 2.48 5.53 8.30
N ALA A 27 2.18 4.96 7.15
CA ALA A 27 3.11 4.95 6.03
C ALA A 27 2.31 4.76 4.75
N PHE A 28 2.87 5.25 3.65
CA PHE A 28 2.21 5.12 2.35
C PHE A 28 3.25 5.24 1.25
N SER A 29 2.90 4.77 0.05
CA SER A 29 3.79 4.88 -1.09
C SER A 29 3.85 6.32 -1.56
N LYS A 30 5.05 6.78 -1.83
CA LYS A 30 5.24 8.15 -2.30
C LYS A 30 5.02 8.26 -3.79
N GLN A 31 5.02 7.15 -4.49
CA GLN A 31 4.81 7.13 -5.93
C GLN A 31 3.87 5.99 -6.30
N GLY A 32 3.31 6.06 -7.50
CA GLY A 32 2.49 4.99 -8.03
C GLY A 32 3.36 3.98 -8.77
N PHE A 33 2.87 2.75 -8.85
CA PHE A 33 3.56 1.67 -9.55
C PHE A 33 2.64 1.11 -10.62
N GLU A 34 3.20 0.81 -11.78
CA GLU A 34 2.43 0.19 -12.84
C GLU A 34 2.17 -1.28 -12.55
N ASP A 35 3.07 -1.89 -11.78
CA ASP A 35 3.04 -3.32 -11.52
C ASP A 35 2.68 -3.56 -10.06
N GLU A 36 1.68 -4.42 -9.84
CA GLU A 36 1.25 -4.76 -8.49
C GLU A 36 2.38 -5.37 -7.68
N GLU A 37 3.18 -6.22 -8.30
CA GLU A 37 4.27 -6.89 -7.60
C GLU A 37 5.34 -5.91 -7.15
N GLU A 38 5.63 -4.92 -7.97
CA GLU A 38 6.60 -3.89 -7.60
C GLU A 38 6.07 -3.07 -6.43
N CYS A 39 4.78 -2.78 -6.44
CA CYS A 39 4.16 -2.05 -5.35
C CYS A 39 4.26 -2.83 -4.04
N LYS A 40 3.98 -4.12 -4.09
CA LYS A 40 4.09 -4.97 -2.92
C LYS A 40 5.52 -5.02 -2.40
N LYS A 41 6.48 -5.13 -3.30
CA LYS A 41 7.87 -5.18 -2.91
C LYS A 41 8.28 -3.90 -2.21
N ASN A 42 7.86 -2.77 -2.76
CA ASN A 42 8.15 -1.48 -2.14
C ASN A 42 7.51 -1.37 -0.77
N GLY A 43 6.26 -1.84 -0.64
CA GLY A 43 5.58 -1.82 0.64
C GLY A 43 6.30 -2.63 1.70
N LYS A 44 6.85 -3.77 1.31
CA LYS A 44 7.60 -4.59 2.26
C LYS A 44 8.90 -3.91 2.69
N GLU A 45 9.57 -3.24 1.75
CA GLU A 45 10.84 -2.60 2.04
C GLU A 45 10.68 -1.27 2.77
N GLU A 46 9.75 -0.44 2.29
CA GLU A 46 9.59 0.90 2.84
C GLU A 46 8.55 0.96 3.95
N GLY A 47 7.52 0.15 3.86
CA GLY A 47 6.42 0.19 4.81
C GLY A 47 6.45 -0.93 5.83
N ARG A 48 7.41 -1.85 5.70
CA ARG A 48 7.51 -3.01 6.58
C ARG A 48 6.24 -3.84 6.57
N CYS A 49 5.58 -3.89 5.44
CA CYS A 49 4.34 -4.63 5.30
C CYS A 49 4.62 -6.13 5.33
N THR A 50 3.85 -6.86 6.11
CA THR A 50 3.97 -8.33 6.13
C THR A 50 2.87 -8.98 5.31
N SER A 51 1.75 -8.28 5.10
CA SER A 51 0.69 -8.79 4.28
C SER A 51 -0.04 -7.62 3.64
N PHE A 52 -0.74 -7.92 2.57
CA PHE A 52 -1.49 -6.89 1.84
C PHE A 52 -2.93 -7.33 1.67
N ARG A 53 -3.82 -6.36 1.76
CA ARG A 53 -5.23 -6.55 1.50
C ARG A 53 -5.59 -5.61 0.36
N LYS A 54 -6.31 -6.12 -0.63
CA LYS A 54 -6.72 -5.26 -1.74
C LYS A 54 -7.84 -4.35 -1.28
N GLY A 55 -7.61 -3.06 -1.45
CA GLY A 55 -8.58 -2.05 -1.07
C GLY A 55 -9.36 -1.55 -2.26
N ALA A 56 -10.33 -0.68 -1.97
CA ALA A 56 -11.12 -0.06 -3.02
C ALA A 56 -10.33 1.01 -3.73
N PHE A 57 -10.82 1.40 -4.89
CA PHE A 57 -10.24 2.51 -5.63
C PHE A 57 -10.47 3.82 -4.89
N HIS A 58 -9.53 4.72 -5.08
CA HIS A 58 -9.62 6.06 -4.50
C HIS A 58 -9.49 7.11 -5.57
#